data_4a53fd88b8be3854f6c933d1eb0a6182
#
_entry.id   4a53fd88b8be3854f6c933d1eb0a6182
#
_cell.length_a   1.000
_cell.length_b   1.000
_cell.length_c   1.000
_cell.angle_alpha   90.00
_cell.angle_beta   90.00
_cell.angle_gamma   90.00
#
_symmetry.space_group_name_H-M   'P 1'
#
loop_
_entity.id
_entity.type
_entity.pdbx_description
1 polymer ?
#
loop_
_entity_poly.entity_id
_entity_poly.type
_entity_poly.pdbx_seq_one_letter_code
_entity_poly.pdbx_strand_id
1 'polypeptide(L)'
;MSDRGWLAVLALAVLALVAVLVLTVRVHSLPGAALAPDGEDWTYVVADLIDSNARLREEIDALENQLEALEDVERGGAILQSLVSEVNQLRIANGLVEVSGPGIEIVVIGPLSVLDLHDLLNELRNAGAEAIALNGRRLAVWSAISTDGSHVTVDGVPVQSPYRLEAIGHGQTLEAAINRPGGLVYWLEEAGRGISVTVEQRQKIT
;
A
#
# COMPACT_ATOMS: atom_id res chain seq x y z
N MET A 1 -62.13 -3.29 -41.26
CA MET A 1 -61.46 -2.22 -40.48
C MET A 1 -60.72 -2.83 -39.30
N SER A 2 -59.73 -3.69 -39.48
CA SER A 2 -58.99 -4.27 -38.31
C SER A 2 -57.53 -4.55 -38.56
N ASP A 3 -57.05 -4.52 -39.79
CA ASP A 3 -55.66 -4.96 -40.06
C ASP A 3 -54.59 -3.93 -39.70
N ARG A 4 -54.95 -2.64 -39.66
CA ARG A 4 -54.02 -1.57 -39.28
C ARG A 4 -53.69 -1.53 -37.78
N GLY A 5 -54.64 -1.93 -36.93
CA GLY A 5 -54.45 -1.97 -35.47
C GLY A 5 -53.53 -3.10 -35.05
N TRP A 6 -53.66 -4.26 -35.71
CA TRP A 6 -52.78 -5.40 -35.37
C TRP A 6 -51.34 -5.19 -35.83
N LEU A 7 -51.15 -4.56 -36.98
CA LEU A 7 -49.81 -4.17 -37.42
C LEU A 7 -49.12 -3.17 -36.51
N ALA A 8 -49.86 -2.23 -35.93
CA ALA A 8 -49.33 -1.29 -34.97
C ALA A 8 -48.93 -1.97 -33.62
N VAL A 9 -49.73 -2.93 -33.16
CA VAL A 9 -49.39 -3.73 -31.96
C VAL A 9 -48.19 -4.62 -32.22
N LEU A 10 -48.06 -5.25 -33.37
CA LEU A 10 -46.87 -6.02 -33.75
C LEU A 10 -45.62 -5.14 -33.85
N ALA A 11 -45.72 -3.96 -34.45
CA ALA A 11 -44.58 -3.03 -34.52
C ALA A 11 -44.12 -2.58 -33.14
N LEU A 12 -45.04 -2.31 -32.20
CA LEU A 12 -44.72 -1.95 -30.80
C LEU A 12 -44.07 -3.13 -30.06
N ALA A 13 -44.57 -4.35 -30.26
CA ALA A 13 -43.97 -5.56 -29.65
C ALA A 13 -42.55 -5.82 -30.14
N VAL A 14 -42.29 -5.66 -31.45
CA VAL A 14 -40.96 -5.79 -32.03
C VAL A 14 -40.03 -4.71 -31.50
N LEU A 15 -40.51 -3.47 -31.37
CA LEU A 15 -39.73 -2.34 -30.86
C LEU A 15 -39.35 -2.54 -29.37
N ALA A 16 -40.29 -3.06 -28.59
CA ALA A 16 -40.05 -3.41 -27.20
C ALA A 16 -39.03 -4.57 -27.09
N LEU A 17 -39.13 -5.57 -27.94
CA LEU A 17 -38.20 -6.70 -27.96
C LEU A 17 -36.76 -6.27 -28.35
N VAL A 18 -36.65 -5.40 -29.35
CA VAL A 18 -35.35 -4.79 -29.72
C VAL A 18 -34.78 -3.93 -28.62
N ALA A 19 -35.62 -3.14 -27.94
CA ALA A 19 -35.18 -2.31 -26.79
C ALA A 19 -34.66 -3.18 -25.63
N VAL A 20 -35.35 -4.28 -25.31
CA VAL A 20 -34.90 -5.25 -24.31
C VAL A 20 -33.59 -5.93 -24.73
N LEU A 21 -33.47 -6.29 -25.98
CA LEU A 21 -32.24 -6.91 -26.53
C LEU A 21 -31.05 -5.94 -26.48
N VAL A 22 -31.28 -4.68 -26.83
CA VAL A 22 -30.23 -3.62 -26.72
C VAL A 22 -29.85 -3.35 -25.26
N LEU A 23 -30.83 -3.36 -24.34
CA LEU A 23 -30.57 -3.20 -22.92
C LEU A 23 -29.76 -4.37 -22.34
N THR A 24 -30.11 -5.61 -22.72
CA THR A 24 -29.34 -6.81 -22.29
C THR A 24 -27.94 -6.84 -22.86
N VAL A 25 -27.75 -6.43 -24.12
CA VAL A 25 -26.40 -6.31 -24.72
C VAL A 25 -25.62 -5.19 -24.03
N ARG A 26 -26.24 -4.05 -23.70
CA ARG A 26 -25.56 -2.97 -22.96
C ARG A 26 -25.22 -3.34 -21.52
N VAL A 27 -26.06 -4.12 -20.85
CA VAL A 27 -25.76 -4.62 -19.48
C VAL A 27 -24.63 -5.66 -19.51
N HIS A 28 -24.51 -6.43 -20.58
CA HIS A 28 -23.37 -7.37 -20.76
C HIS A 28 -22.09 -6.71 -21.28
N SER A 29 -22.18 -5.51 -21.85
CA SER A 29 -21.01 -4.74 -22.30
C SER A 29 -20.57 -3.67 -21.31
N LEU A 30 -21.21 -3.54 -20.14
CA LEU A 30 -20.59 -2.90 -18.99
C LEU A 30 -19.41 -3.82 -18.60
N PRO A 31 -18.16 -3.31 -18.52
CA PRO A 31 -17.06 -4.11 -18.03
C PRO A 31 -17.47 -4.60 -16.66
N GLY A 32 -17.69 -5.89 -16.57
CA GLY A 32 -18.32 -6.58 -15.46
C GLY A 32 -17.69 -6.19 -14.14
N ALA A 33 -18.50 -6.26 -13.11
CA ALA A 33 -18.01 -6.42 -11.76
C ALA A 33 -16.76 -7.30 -11.81
N ALA A 34 -15.65 -6.70 -11.42
CA ALA A 34 -14.37 -7.38 -11.32
C ALA A 34 -14.58 -8.65 -10.52
N LEU A 35 -14.67 -9.77 -11.20
CA LEU A 35 -14.30 -11.05 -10.65
C LEU A 35 -12.91 -10.84 -10.05
N ALA A 36 -12.72 -11.27 -8.83
CA ALA A 36 -11.39 -11.26 -8.21
C ALA A 36 -10.39 -11.75 -9.26
N PRO A 37 -9.33 -10.98 -9.55
CA PRO A 37 -8.39 -11.37 -10.60
C PRO A 37 -7.78 -12.71 -10.21
N ASP A 38 -7.82 -13.66 -11.13
CA ASP A 38 -7.09 -14.92 -11.01
C ASP A 38 -5.62 -14.60 -10.71
N GLY A 39 -4.94 -15.45 -9.96
CA GLY A 39 -3.60 -15.19 -9.44
C GLY A 39 -2.54 -14.78 -10.49
N GLU A 40 -2.83 -14.93 -11.79
CA GLU A 40 -1.99 -14.47 -12.89
C GLU A 40 -2.09 -12.93 -13.12
N ASP A 41 -3.23 -12.32 -12.83
CA ASP A 41 -3.45 -10.87 -13.00
C ASP A 41 -2.65 -10.03 -11.98
N TRP A 42 -2.41 -10.57 -10.80
CA TRP A 42 -1.57 -9.90 -9.80
C TRP A 42 -0.13 -9.75 -10.23
N THR A 43 0.38 -10.67 -11.06
CA THR A 43 1.75 -10.60 -11.58
C THR A 43 1.92 -9.37 -12.48
N TYR A 44 0.90 -9.04 -13.30
CA TYR A 44 0.91 -7.84 -14.12
C TYR A 44 0.80 -6.56 -13.31
N VAL A 45 -0.06 -6.54 -12.28
CA VAL A 45 -0.19 -5.38 -11.38
C VAL A 45 1.10 -5.13 -10.62
N VAL A 46 1.73 -6.18 -10.12
CA VAL A 46 3.03 -6.08 -9.43
C VAL A 46 4.14 -5.65 -10.39
N ALA A 47 4.16 -6.19 -11.61
CA ALA A 47 5.13 -5.80 -12.64
C ALA A 47 4.95 -4.33 -13.04
N ASP A 48 3.71 -3.86 -13.24
CA ASP A 48 3.39 -2.47 -13.56
C ASP A 48 3.78 -1.51 -12.41
N LEU A 49 3.52 -1.92 -11.18
CA LEU A 49 3.96 -1.18 -9.99
C LEU A 49 5.49 -1.09 -9.87
N ILE A 50 6.22 -2.17 -10.17
CA ILE A 50 7.68 -2.19 -10.18
C ILE A 50 8.22 -1.25 -11.26
N ASP A 51 7.65 -1.32 -12.47
CA ASP A 51 8.03 -0.47 -13.59
C ASP A 51 7.71 1.02 -13.31
N SER A 52 6.53 1.29 -12.76
CA SER A 52 6.14 2.64 -12.33
C SER A 52 7.07 3.20 -11.25
N ASN A 53 7.48 2.34 -10.29
CA ASN A 53 8.47 2.73 -9.28
C ASN A 53 9.86 2.97 -9.86
N ALA A 54 10.28 2.17 -10.85
CA ALA A 54 11.55 2.40 -11.53
C ALA A 54 11.56 3.75 -12.26
N ARG A 55 10.46 4.07 -12.97
CA ARG A 55 10.29 5.38 -13.63
C ARG A 55 10.28 6.54 -12.65
N LEU A 56 9.58 6.40 -11.51
CA LEU A 56 9.58 7.43 -10.48
C LEU A 56 10.98 7.66 -9.89
N ARG A 57 11.80 6.62 -9.77
CA ARG A 57 13.21 6.76 -9.34
C ARG A 57 14.04 7.49 -10.39
N GLU A 58 13.91 7.13 -11.66
CA GLU A 58 14.59 7.84 -12.76
C GLU A 58 14.16 9.31 -12.80
N GLU A 59 12.88 9.61 -12.55
CA GLU A 59 12.37 10.98 -12.50
C GLU A 59 12.93 11.74 -11.29
N ILE A 60 13.05 11.11 -10.14
CA ILE A 60 13.71 11.68 -8.95
C ILE A 60 15.18 12.00 -9.26
N ASP A 61 15.93 11.04 -9.83
CA ASP A 61 17.33 11.23 -10.19
C ASP A 61 17.51 12.35 -11.24
N ALA A 62 16.60 12.43 -12.21
CA ALA A 62 16.59 13.49 -13.20
C ALA A 62 16.31 14.87 -12.58
N LEU A 63 15.36 14.94 -11.65
CA LEU A 63 15.05 16.18 -10.92
C LEU A 63 16.20 16.59 -9.99
N GLU A 64 16.89 15.64 -9.37
CA GLU A 64 18.09 15.91 -8.55
C GLU A 64 19.23 16.50 -9.41
N ASN A 65 19.46 15.93 -10.58
CA ASN A 65 20.46 16.47 -11.52
C ASN A 65 20.08 17.88 -12.03
N GLN A 66 18.78 18.15 -12.23
CA GLN A 66 18.30 19.48 -12.59
C GLN A 66 18.46 20.49 -11.43
N LEU A 67 18.25 20.05 -10.20
CA LEU A 67 18.49 20.86 -9.00
C LEU A 67 19.97 21.22 -8.86
N GLU A 68 20.87 20.25 -9.01
CA GLU A 68 22.31 20.48 -8.95
C GLU A 68 22.78 21.45 -10.05
N ALA A 69 22.20 21.33 -11.25
CA ALA A 69 22.48 22.27 -12.36
C ALA A 69 21.91 23.68 -12.12
N LEU A 70 20.82 23.82 -11.34
CA LEU A 70 20.21 25.09 -11.00
C LEU A 70 20.85 25.77 -9.79
N GLU A 71 21.48 25.00 -8.89
CA GLU A 71 22.27 25.55 -7.76
C GLU A 71 23.46 26.37 -8.24
N ASP A 72 24.01 26.05 -9.41
CA ASP A 72 25.08 26.83 -10.08
C ASP A 72 24.58 28.15 -10.68
N VAL A 73 23.28 28.36 -10.81
CA VAL A 73 22.67 29.58 -11.30
C VAL A 73 22.02 30.34 -10.14
N GLU A 74 22.79 31.25 -9.54
CA GLU A 74 22.31 32.16 -8.48
C GLU A 74 20.97 32.84 -8.85
N ARG A 75 19.98 32.77 -7.93
CA ARG A 75 18.85 33.69 -7.75
C ARG A 75 17.44 33.26 -8.19
N GLY A 76 17.00 32.10 -7.78
CA GLY A 76 15.57 31.78 -7.78
C GLY A 76 15.04 31.33 -6.41
N GLY A 77 15.45 31.98 -5.33
CA GLY A 77 15.41 31.46 -3.96
C GLY A 77 14.11 30.82 -3.44
N ALA A 78 12.92 31.33 -3.79
CA ALA A 78 11.66 30.82 -3.25
C ALA A 78 11.10 29.62 -4.02
N ILE A 79 11.22 29.62 -5.34
CA ILE A 79 10.76 28.50 -6.20
C ILE A 79 11.70 27.31 -6.02
N LEU A 80 13.00 27.55 -5.92
CA LEU A 80 13.99 26.50 -5.65
C LEU A 80 13.77 25.84 -4.29
N GLN A 81 13.51 26.63 -3.24
CA GLN A 81 13.21 26.08 -1.90
C GLN A 81 11.94 25.23 -1.88
N SER A 82 10.89 25.62 -2.61
CA SER A 82 9.68 24.81 -2.68
C SER A 82 9.93 23.48 -3.42
N LEU A 83 10.70 23.50 -4.49
CA LEU A 83 11.06 22.30 -5.25
C LEU A 83 11.95 21.35 -4.43
N VAL A 84 12.96 21.88 -3.75
CA VAL A 84 13.81 21.10 -2.82
C VAL A 84 12.99 20.48 -1.71
N SER A 85 12.02 21.22 -1.15
CA SER A 85 11.12 20.70 -0.14
C SER A 85 10.26 19.54 -0.68
N GLU A 86 9.73 19.68 -1.88
CA GLU A 86 8.91 18.66 -2.53
C GLU A 86 9.71 17.38 -2.84
N VAL A 87 10.91 17.54 -3.41
CA VAL A 87 11.84 16.43 -3.67
C VAL A 87 12.20 15.72 -2.35
N ASN A 88 12.51 16.47 -1.29
CA ASN A 88 12.82 15.87 0.01
C ASN A 88 11.62 15.14 0.61
N GLN A 89 10.41 15.64 0.47
CA GLN A 89 9.20 14.93 0.90
C GLN A 89 9.01 13.62 0.11
N LEU A 90 9.22 13.66 -1.19
CA LEU A 90 9.17 12.45 -2.03
C LEU A 90 10.27 11.44 -1.64
N ARG A 91 11.48 11.89 -1.37
CA ARG A 91 12.59 11.02 -0.92
C ARG A 91 12.28 10.37 0.44
N ILE A 92 11.69 11.12 1.38
CA ILE A 92 11.26 10.59 2.68
C ILE A 92 10.16 9.55 2.49
N ALA A 93 9.12 9.87 1.71
CA ALA A 93 8.01 8.98 1.43
C ALA A 93 8.47 7.69 0.73
N ASN A 94 9.44 7.82 -0.16
CA ASN A 94 10.04 6.70 -0.88
C ASN A 94 11.11 5.94 -0.08
N GLY A 95 11.43 6.34 1.15
CA GLY A 95 12.42 5.68 1.99
C GLY A 95 13.86 5.80 1.48
N LEU A 96 14.14 6.79 0.64
CA LEU A 96 15.47 7.04 0.04
C LEU A 96 16.39 7.84 0.98
N VAL A 97 15.86 8.39 2.07
CA VAL A 97 16.63 9.10 3.10
C VAL A 97 16.38 8.48 4.46
N GLU A 98 17.43 8.47 5.26
CA GLU A 98 17.31 8.12 6.66
C GLU A 98 16.44 9.16 7.38
N VAL A 99 15.54 8.67 8.21
CA VAL A 99 14.71 9.51 9.07
C VAL A 99 14.90 9.09 10.50
N SER A 100 14.81 10.03 11.42
CA SER A 100 14.86 9.71 12.84
C SER A 100 13.81 10.50 13.60
N GLY A 101 13.25 9.87 14.63
CA GLY A 101 12.23 10.49 15.46
C GLY A 101 11.86 9.61 16.64
N PRO A 102 10.99 10.11 17.52
CA PRO A 102 10.40 9.29 18.56
C PRO A 102 9.46 8.26 17.95
N GLY A 103 9.18 7.18 18.68
CA GLY A 103 8.27 6.16 18.21
C GLY A 103 8.19 4.96 19.13
N ILE A 104 7.91 3.79 18.56
CA ILE A 104 7.88 2.51 19.27
C ILE A 104 8.73 1.46 18.58
N GLU A 105 9.26 0.57 19.36
CA GLU A 105 9.85 -0.69 18.94
C GLU A 105 8.93 -1.84 19.35
N ILE A 106 8.60 -2.72 18.41
CA ILE A 106 7.81 -3.92 18.63
C ILE A 106 8.72 -5.10 18.32
N VAL A 107 8.88 -5.98 19.30
CA VAL A 107 9.64 -7.23 19.12
C VAL A 107 8.64 -8.38 19.18
N VAL A 108 8.56 -9.14 18.08
CA VAL A 108 7.72 -10.34 17.99
C VAL A 108 8.59 -11.57 17.91
N ILE A 109 8.42 -12.48 18.86
CA ILE A 109 9.08 -13.76 18.91
C ILE A 109 8.07 -14.83 18.58
N GLY A 110 8.38 -15.70 17.63
CA GLY A 110 7.51 -16.77 17.17
C GLY A 110 7.24 -16.74 15.67
N PRO A 111 6.40 -17.63 15.15
CA PRO A 111 6.09 -17.71 13.73
C PRO A 111 5.05 -16.65 13.34
N LEU A 112 5.43 -15.66 12.55
CA LEU A 112 4.52 -14.72 11.89
C LEU A 112 4.21 -15.19 10.47
N SER A 113 2.95 -15.10 10.08
CA SER A 113 2.54 -15.21 8.68
C SER A 113 2.65 -13.87 7.97
N VAL A 114 2.59 -13.90 6.64
CA VAL A 114 2.51 -12.68 5.81
C VAL A 114 1.31 -11.81 6.22
N LEU A 115 0.16 -12.43 6.51
CA LEU A 115 -1.05 -11.71 6.93
C LEU A 115 -0.85 -11.02 8.29
N ASP A 116 -0.28 -11.72 9.27
CA ASP A 116 -0.02 -11.13 10.59
C ASP A 116 0.88 -9.90 10.48
N LEU A 117 1.89 -9.97 9.60
CA LEU A 117 2.79 -8.85 9.38
C LEU A 117 2.09 -7.68 8.67
N HIS A 118 1.26 -7.97 7.66
CA HIS A 118 0.44 -6.96 7.00
C HIS A 118 -0.51 -6.27 7.99
N ASP A 119 -1.15 -7.03 8.87
CA ASP A 119 -2.06 -6.48 9.87
C ASP A 119 -1.33 -5.58 10.87
N LEU A 120 -0.14 -5.99 11.34
CA LEU A 120 0.73 -5.14 12.18
C LEU A 120 1.11 -3.83 11.50
N LEU A 121 1.51 -3.90 10.23
CA LEU A 121 1.88 -2.71 9.46
C LEU A 121 0.70 -1.79 9.21
N ASN A 122 -0.47 -2.36 8.92
CA ASN A 122 -1.69 -1.58 8.72
C ASN A 122 -2.13 -0.90 10.02
N GLU A 123 -2.05 -1.59 11.15
CA GLU A 123 -2.37 -1.00 12.46
C GLU A 123 -1.42 0.17 12.78
N LEU A 124 -0.11 0.01 12.54
CA LEU A 124 0.87 1.09 12.71
C LEU A 124 0.60 2.28 11.79
N ARG A 125 0.31 2.04 10.50
CA ARG A 125 -0.03 3.10 9.54
C ARG A 125 -1.31 3.82 9.92
N ASN A 126 -2.34 3.09 10.32
CA ASN A 126 -3.61 3.66 10.77
C ASN A 126 -3.44 4.47 12.06
N ALA A 127 -2.51 4.10 12.91
CA ALA A 127 -2.16 4.84 14.12
C ALA A 127 -1.26 6.07 13.85
N GLY A 128 -0.91 6.32 12.59
CA GLY A 128 -0.13 7.49 12.19
C GLY A 128 1.39 7.29 12.23
N ALA A 129 1.87 6.06 12.01
CA ALA A 129 3.30 5.85 11.81
C ALA A 129 3.79 6.55 10.54
N GLU A 130 4.80 7.40 10.69
CA GLU A 130 5.41 8.19 9.62
C GLU A 130 6.46 7.38 8.86
N ALA A 131 7.10 6.45 9.55
CA ALA A 131 8.12 5.58 9.01
C ALA A 131 8.12 4.24 9.75
N ILE A 132 8.29 3.15 9.02
CA ILE A 132 8.35 1.81 9.61
C ILE A 132 9.57 1.08 9.04
N ALA A 133 10.29 0.36 9.90
CA ALA A 133 11.34 -0.58 9.50
C ALA A 133 11.06 -1.97 10.10
N LEU A 134 11.50 -3.00 9.41
CA LEU A 134 11.47 -4.39 9.88
C LEU A 134 12.88 -4.98 9.82
N ASN A 135 13.40 -5.42 10.95
CA ASN A 135 14.74 -5.97 11.09
C ASN A 135 15.82 -5.05 10.47
N GLY A 136 15.70 -3.72 10.71
CA GLY A 136 16.61 -2.70 10.19
C GLY A 136 16.40 -2.35 8.71
N ARG A 137 15.38 -2.89 8.05
CA ARG A 137 15.04 -2.58 6.66
C ARG A 137 13.83 -1.65 6.63
N ARG A 138 13.99 -0.46 6.07
CA ARG A 138 12.89 0.48 5.88
C ARG A 138 11.81 -0.13 4.97
N LEU A 139 10.57 -0.05 5.41
CA LEU A 139 9.41 -0.44 4.61
C LEU A 139 8.82 0.81 3.94
N ALA A 140 9.01 0.87 2.65
CA ALA A 140 8.39 1.90 1.82
C ALA A 140 6.96 1.48 1.40
N VAL A 141 6.25 2.36 0.71
CA VAL A 141 4.88 2.09 0.25
C VAL A 141 4.81 0.90 -0.70
N TRP A 142 5.88 0.67 -1.45
CA TRP A 142 5.98 -0.42 -2.45
C TRP A 142 6.70 -1.67 -1.91
N SER A 143 7.18 -1.69 -0.66
CA SER A 143 7.88 -2.87 -0.14
C SER A 143 6.97 -4.09 -0.19
N ALA A 144 7.40 -5.10 -0.95
CA ALA A 144 6.66 -6.32 -1.15
C ALA A 144 6.90 -7.28 0.02
N ILE A 145 5.82 -7.67 0.69
CA ILE A 145 5.85 -8.70 1.72
C ILE A 145 5.22 -9.95 1.13
N SER A 146 5.98 -11.03 1.10
CA SER A 146 5.54 -12.29 0.51
C SER A 146 6.10 -13.48 1.29
N THR A 147 5.96 -14.67 0.77
CA THR A 147 6.54 -15.89 1.33
C THR A 147 7.24 -16.68 0.23
N ASP A 148 8.36 -17.30 0.56
CA ASP A 148 9.02 -18.28 -0.30
C ASP A 148 8.52 -19.72 -0.03
N GLY A 149 7.45 -19.86 0.74
CA GLY A 149 6.89 -21.12 1.20
C GLY A 149 7.42 -21.59 2.55
N SER A 150 8.57 -21.08 3.00
CA SER A 150 9.20 -21.44 4.28
C SER A 150 9.34 -20.23 5.21
N HIS A 151 9.59 -19.06 4.65
CA HIS A 151 9.87 -17.83 5.39
C HIS A 151 9.06 -16.67 4.82
N VAL A 152 8.76 -15.70 5.68
CA VAL A 152 8.31 -14.38 5.22
C VAL A 152 9.47 -13.68 4.57
N THR A 153 9.22 -13.03 3.44
CA THR A 153 10.21 -12.24 2.72
C THR A 153 9.76 -10.78 2.62
N VAL A 154 10.71 -9.87 2.67
CA VAL A 154 10.51 -8.44 2.42
C VAL A 154 11.41 -8.05 1.25
N ASP A 155 10.81 -7.59 0.16
CA ASP A 155 11.53 -7.27 -1.08
C ASP A 155 12.42 -8.44 -1.55
N GLY A 156 11.89 -9.69 -1.41
CA GLY A 156 12.60 -10.92 -1.77
C GLY A 156 13.68 -11.36 -0.76
N VAL A 157 13.89 -10.64 0.35
CA VAL A 157 14.86 -11.01 1.39
C VAL A 157 14.15 -11.69 2.55
N PRO A 158 14.52 -12.92 2.93
CA PRO A 158 13.92 -13.62 4.05
C PRO A 158 14.11 -12.86 5.37
N VAL A 159 13.04 -12.79 6.16
CA VAL A 159 13.05 -12.27 7.52
C VAL A 159 12.61 -13.36 8.49
N GLN A 160 13.21 -13.40 9.66
CA GLN A 160 13.01 -14.43 10.65
C GLN A 160 12.81 -13.84 12.04
N SER A 161 12.20 -14.62 12.92
CA SER A 161 12.08 -14.31 14.34
C SER A 161 13.48 -14.20 15.00
N PRO A 162 13.69 -13.22 15.89
CA PRO A 162 12.72 -12.21 16.30
C PRO A 162 12.49 -11.14 15.21
N TYR A 163 11.21 -10.81 15.00
CA TYR A 163 10.83 -9.71 14.13
C TYR A 163 10.85 -8.42 14.93
N ARG A 164 11.74 -7.50 14.55
CA ARG A 164 11.86 -6.18 15.18
C ARG A 164 11.26 -5.14 14.26
N LEU A 165 10.09 -4.64 14.63
CA LEU A 165 9.46 -3.52 13.94
C LEU A 165 9.78 -2.23 14.69
N GLU A 166 10.24 -1.24 13.96
CA GLU A 166 10.52 0.09 14.46
C GLU A 166 9.61 1.07 13.73
N ALA A 167 8.81 1.83 14.46
CA ALA A 167 7.85 2.77 13.90
C ALA A 167 8.07 4.16 14.48
N ILE A 168 8.38 5.12 13.62
CA ILE A 168 8.49 6.54 13.97
C ILE A 168 7.10 7.16 13.97
N GLY A 169 6.80 7.98 14.96
CA GLY A 169 5.53 8.66 15.12
C GLY A 169 5.26 9.01 16.59
N HIS A 170 4.02 9.37 16.89
CA HIS A 170 3.66 9.70 18.28
C HIS A 170 3.58 8.42 19.13
N GLY A 171 4.63 8.14 19.94
CA GLY A 171 4.83 6.87 20.63
C GLY A 171 3.63 6.41 21.46
N GLN A 172 2.98 7.29 22.22
CA GLN A 172 1.80 6.93 23.01
C GLN A 172 0.61 6.50 22.16
N THR A 173 0.40 7.15 21.02
CA THR A 173 -0.69 6.81 20.09
C THR A 173 -0.42 5.46 19.43
N LEU A 174 0.80 5.24 18.96
CA LEU A 174 1.23 3.99 18.35
C LEU A 174 1.12 2.82 19.34
N GLU A 175 1.64 2.99 20.55
CA GLU A 175 1.57 1.97 21.61
C GLU A 175 0.12 1.64 21.99
N ALA A 176 -0.73 2.67 22.17
CA ALA A 176 -2.13 2.48 22.52
C ALA A 176 -2.91 1.73 21.41
N ALA A 177 -2.60 1.99 20.15
CA ALA A 177 -3.21 1.28 19.03
C ALA A 177 -2.81 -0.20 19.02
N ILE A 178 -1.52 -0.48 19.17
CA ILE A 178 -0.99 -1.85 19.14
C ILE A 178 -1.47 -2.67 20.34
N ASN A 179 -1.46 -2.08 21.55
CA ASN A 179 -1.84 -2.76 22.80
C ASN A 179 -3.36 -2.71 23.09
N ARG A 180 -4.18 -2.29 22.13
CA ARG A 180 -5.63 -2.18 22.31
C ARG A 180 -6.22 -3.52 22.79
N PRO A 181 -7.05 -3.56 23.86
CA PRO A 181 -7.71 -4.76 24.31
C PRO A 181 -8.53 -5.43 23.20
N GLY A 182 -8.33 -6.73 22.99
CA GLY A 182 -8.93 -7.47 21.88
C GLY A 182 -8.40 -7.09 20.49
N GLY A 183 -7.31 -6.32 20.42
CA GLY A 183 -6.64 -5.97 19.19
C GLY A 183 -5.70 -7.05 18.67
N LEU A 184 -4.87 -6.68 17.71
CA LEU A 184 -4.02 -7.62 16.97
C LEU A 184 -3.01 -8.34 17.89
N VAL A 185 -2.34 -7.62 18.78
CA VAL A 185 -1.35 -8.22 19.71
C VAL A 185 -2.02 -9.25 20.59
N TYR A 186 -3.17 -8.90 21.19
CA TYR A 186 -3.94 -9.84 21.99
C TYR A 186 -4.29 -11.11 21.21
N TRP A 187 -4.74 -10.95 19.96
CA TRP A 187 -5.08 -12.09 19.12
C TRP A 187 -3.85 -12.92 18.73
N LEU A 188 -2.71 -12.31 18.45
CA LEU A 188 -1.46 -13.00 18.13
C LEU A 188 -0.98 -13.88 19.28
N GLU A 189 -1.04 -13.38 20.52
CA GLU A 189 -0.60 -14.11 21.70
C GLU A 189 -1.59 -15.24 22.10
N GLU A 190 -2.90 -14.95 22.03
CA GLU A 190 -3.96 -15.91 22.39
C GLU A 190 -4.16 -17.02 21.34
N ALA A 191 -3.70 -16.85 20.11
CA ALA A 191 -3.86 -17.86 19.05
C ALA A 191 -3.13 -19.20 19.30
N GLY A 192 -2.43 -19.32 20.42
CA GLY A 192 -1.74 -20.56 20.81
C GLY A 192 -0.55 -20.93 19.90
N ARG A 193 -0.09 -20.00 19.09
CA ARG A 193 1.03 -20.21 18.14
C ARG A 193 2.41 -20.02 18.77
N GLY A 194 2.47 -19.74 20.06
CA GLY A 194 3.75 -19.47 20.75
C GLY A 194 4.37 -18.13 20.34
N ILE A 195 3.54 -17.15 20.01
CA ILE A 195 3.94 -15.80 19.70
C ILE A 195 3.98 -14.97 20.98
N SER A 196 5.03 -14.20 21.16
CA SER A 196 5.18 -13.22 22.23
C SER A 196 5.49 -11.86 21.63
N VAL A 197 4.80 -10.82 22.09
CA VAL A 197 4.95 -9.46 21.59
C VAL A 197 5.38 -8.54 22.71
N THR A 198 6.42 -7.77 22.50
CA THR A 198 6.88 -6.72 23.41
C THR A 198 6.85 -5.38 22.70
N VAL A 199 6.25 -4.37 23.33
CA VAL A 199 6.17 -3.02 22.76
C VAL A 199 6.84 -2.06 23.70
N GLU A 200 7.78 -1.26 23.20
CA GLU A 200 8.52 -0.26 23.99
C GLU A 200 8.55 1.08 23.26
N GLN A 201 8.31 2.16 24.00
CA GLN A 201 8.53 3.50 23.45
C GLN A 201 10.03 3.80 23.35
N ARG A 202 10.42 4.45 22.26
CA ARG A 202 11.78 4.91 22.00
C ARG A 202 11.78 6.41 21.75
N GLN A 203 12.69 7.11 22.42
CA GLN A 203 12.86 8.57 22.22
C GLN A 203 13.49 8.87 20.87
N LYS A 204 14.25 7.93 20.32
CA LYS A 204 14.88 8.06 19.01
C LYS A 204 14.96 6.68 18.33
N ILE A 205 14.41 6.62 17.13
CA ILE A 205 14.55 5.54 16.16
C ILE A 205 15.24 6.15 14.93
N THR A 206 16.09 5.39 14.25
CA THR A 206 16.83 5.87 13.07
C THR A 206 16.77 4.83 11.97
#